data_b9ba62bd411df05018de9e0d656a9e51
#
_entry.id   b9ba62bd411df05018de9e0d656a9e51
#
_cell.length_a   1.000
_cell.length_b   1.000
_cell.length_c   1.000
_cell.angle_alpha   90.00
_cell.angle_beta   90.00
_cell.angle_gamma   90.00
#
_symmetry.space_group_name_H-M   'P 1'
#
loop_
_entity.id
_entity.type
_entity.pdbx_description
1 polymer ?
#
loop_
_entity_poly.entity_id
_entity_poly.type
_entity_poly.pdbx_seq_one_letter_code
_entity_poly.pdbx_strand_id
1 'polypeptide(L)' 'MDRLTLDQIAEMDSEVLTPAQVASVLHLDQDTIRGQAREAPWLLGFPVVLAGNRVKIPRLPFLRFMRGE' A
#
# COMPACT_ATOMS: atom_id res chain seq x y z
N MET A 1 7.40 10.29 16.20
CA MET A 1 6.90 9.02 15.69
C MET A 1 7.37 8.82 14.26
N ASP A 2 7.92 7.68 14.00
CA ASP A 2 8.53 7.42 12.72
C ASP A 2 7.51 6.92 11.71
N ARG A 3 7.57 7.48 10.51
CA ARG A 3 6.75 7.02 9.41
C ARG A 3 7.61 6.17 8.50
N LEU A 4 6.96 5.23 7.82
CA LEU A 4 7.66 4.45 6.81
C LEU A 4 8.01 5.33 5.63
N THR A 5 9.20 5.11 5.10
CA THR A 5 9.67 5.79 3.89
C THR A 5 9.71 4.79 2.74
N LEU A 6 9.83 5.29 1.51
CA LEU A 6 9.98 4.42 0.36
C LEU A 6 11.26 3.58 0.44
N ASP A 7 12.31 4.14 1.01
CA ASP A 7 13.55 3.38 1.17
C ASP A 7 13.35 2.19 2.09
N GLN A 8 12.60 2.38 3.17
CA GLN A 8 12.29 1.28 4.09
C GLN A 8 11.42 0.23 3.42
N ILE A 9 10.45 0.65 2.63
CA ILE A 9 9.62 -0.27 1.86
C ILE A 9 10.48 -1.07 0.87
N ALA A 10 11.40 -0.40 0.20
CA ALA A 10 12.27 -1.06 -0.79
C ALA A 10 13.17 -2.11 -0.16
N GLU A 11 13.55 -1.93 1.10
CA GLU A 11 14.44 -2.84 1.81
C GLU A 11 13.71 -3.99 2.49
N MET A 12 12.40 -3.98 2.52
CA MET A 12 11.62 -5.03 3.17
C MET A 12 11.72 -6.35 2.40
N ASP A 13 11.71 -7.44 3.14
CA ASP A 13 11.71 -8.78 2.55
C ASP A 13 10.31 -9.25 2.17
N SER A 14 9.29 -8.55 2.61
CA SER A 14 7.90 -8.94 2.34
C SER A 14 7.54 -8.67 0.89
N GLU A 15 6.76 -9.56 0.31
CA GLU A 15 6.26 -9.37 -1.04
C GLU A 15 5.03 -8.48 -1.07
N VAL A 16 4.34 -8.37 0.06
CA VAL A 16 3.12 -7.57 0.16
C VAL A 16 3.22 -6.63 1.35
N LEU A 17 2.46 -5.56 1.25
CA LEU A 17 2.35 -4.54 2.30
C LEU A 17 0.95 -4.56 2.89
N THR A 18 0.82 -4.06 4.12
CA THR A 18 -0.47 -3.89 4.76
C THR A 18 -1.02 -2.50 4.46
N PRO A 19 -2.35 -2.30 4.61
CA PRO A 19 -2.91 -0.95 4.46
C PRO A 19 -2.26 0.06 5.42
N ALA A 20 -1.91 -0.37 6.63
CA ALA A 20 -1.27 0.53 7.59
C ALA A 20 0.09 1.02 7.08
N GLN A 21 0.87 0.13 6.47
CA GLN A 21 2.17 0.50 5.93
C GLN A 21 2.04 1.47 4.76
N VAL A 22 1.12 1.20 3.86
CA VAL A 22 0.87 2.08 2.71
C VAL A 22 0.35 3.44 3.18
N ALA A 23 -0.57 3.42 4.13
CA ALA A 23 -1.12 4.67 4.68
C ALA A 23 -0.04 5.51 5.32
N SER A 24 0.92 4.87 6.00
CA SER A 24 2.03 5.59 6.61
C SER A 24 2.85 6.34 5.56
N VAL A 25 3.16 5.68 4.45
CA VAL A 25 3.92 6.30 3.37
C VAL A 25 3.14 7.44 2.72
N LEU A 26 1.85 7.22 2.48
CA LEU A 26 1.01 8.18 1.78
C LEU A 26 0.46 9.27 2.68
N HIS A 27 0.67 9.17 4.00
CA HIS A 27 0.14 10.11 4.98
C HIS A 27 -1.40 10.10 4.98
N LEU A 28 -1.96 8.92 4.83
CA LEU A 28 -3.41 8.71 4.84
C LEU A 28 -3.79 7.81 6.00
N ASP A 29 -5.10 7.73 6.24
CA ASP A 29 -5.65 6.82 7.22
C ASP A 29 -5.73 5.42 6.63
N GLN A 30 -5.37 4.39 7.42
CA GLN A 30 -5.41 3.02 6.93
C GLN A 30 -6.83 2.57 6.56
N ASP A 31 -7.84 3.11 7.24
CA ASP A 31 -9.23 2.78 6.91
C ASP A 31 -9.62 3.34 5.55
N THR A 32 -9.07 4.46 5.15
CA THR A 32 -9.26 5.00 3.81
C THR A 32 -8.69 4.05 2.75
N ILE A 33 -7.50 3.53 3.00
CA ILE A 33 -6.88 2.57 2.08
C ILE A 33 -7.73 1.31 1.96
N ARG A 34 -8.17 0.76 3.09
CA ARG A 34 -9.00 -0.44 3.10
C ARG A 34 -10.32 -0.23 2.35
N GLY A 35 -10.96 0.90 2.61
CA GLY A 35 -12.23 1.21 1.98
C GLY A 35 -12.11 1.34 0.48
N GLN A 36 -11.12 2.07 0.02
CA GLN A 36 -10.89 2.23 -1.41
C GLN A 36 -10.50 0.92 -2.08
N ALA A 37 -9.70 0.11 -1.41
CA ALA A 37 -9.30 -1.18 -1.97
C ALA A 37 -10.50 -2.09 -2.21
N ARG A 38 -11.51 -2.01 -1.36
CA ARG A 38 -12.70 -2.86 -1.48
C ARG A 38 -13.74 -2.27 -2.43
N GLU A 39 -13.93 -0.96 -2.39
CA GLU A 39 -15.04 -0.33 -3.11
C GLU A 39 -14.61 0.29 -4.44
N ALA A 40 -13.41 0.86 -4.49
CA ALA A 40 -12.95 1.58 -5.67
C ALA A 40 -11.43 1.48 -5.79
N PRO A 41 -10.90 0.25 -6.01
CA PRO A 41 -9.45 0.05 -6.04
C PRO A 41 -8.76 0.87 -7.12
N TRP A 42 -9.48 1.24 -8.17
CA TRP A 42 -8.91 2.07 -9.25
C TRP A 42 -8.52 3.47 -8.77
N LEU A 43 -9.07 3.93 -7.64
CA LEU A 43 -8.72 5.25 -7.11
C LEU A 43 -7.35 5.28 -6.45
N LEU A 44 -6.81 4.10 -6.11
CA LEU A 44 -5.51 4.02 -5.44
C LEU A 44 -4.34 4.21 -6.39
N GLY A 45 -4.50 3.84 -7.66
CA GLY A 45 -3.44 4.00 -8.64
C GLY A 45 -2.41 2.87 -8.63
N PHE A 46 -2.51 1.92 -7.72
CA PHE A 46 -1.65 0.75 -7.67
C PHE A 46 -2.49 -0.48 -7.40
N PRO A 47 -2.01 -1.67 -7.81
CA PRO A 47 -2.80 -2.89 -7.65
C PRO A 47 -2.94 -3.29 -6.18
N VAL A 48 -4.06 -3.91 -5.86
CA VAL A 48 -4.32 -4.47 -4.55
C VAL A 48 -4.83 -5.90 -4.71
N VAL A 49 -4.59 -6.70 -3.69
CA VAL A 49 -5.07 -8.08 -3.64
C VAL A 49 -6.02 -8.19 -2.46
N LEU A 50 -7.21 -8.71 -2.71
CA LEU A 50 -8.19 -8.98 -1.66
C LEU A 50 -8.16 -10.47 -1.36
N ALA A 51 -7.76 -10.82 -0.17
CA ALA A 51 -7.66 -12.22 0.25
C ALA A 51 -8.51 -12.40 1.52
N GLY A 52 -9.70 -12.96 1.35
CA GLY A 52 -10.65 -13.08 2.45
C GLY A 52 -11.03 -11.70 2.96
N ASN A 53 -10.81 -11.47 4.26
CA ASN A 53 -11.11 -10.17 4.86
C ASN A 53 -9.90 -9.24 4.88
N ARG A 54 -8.80 -9.64 4.24
CA ARG A 54 -7.58 -8.87 4.29
C ARG A 54 -7.27 -8.20 2.97
N VAL A 55 -6.73 -6.99 3.06
CA VAL A 55 -6.25 -6.23 1.92
C VAL A 55 -4.73 -6.32 1.93
N LYS A 56 -4.17 -6.73 0.79
CA LYS A 56 -2.72 -6.82 0.62
C LYS A 56 -2.32 -5.97 -0.58
N ILE A 57 -1.21 -5.28 -0.46
CA ILE A 57 -0.71 -4.43 -1.53
C ILE A 57 0.63 -4.98 -1.98
N PRO A 58 0.77 -5.45 -3.25
CA PRO A 58 2.06 -5.93 -3.73
C PRO A 58 3.11 -4.84 -3.61
N ARG A 59 4.25 -5.18 -3.01
CA ARG A 59 5.29 -4.20 -2.69
C ARG A 59 5.92 -3.59 -3.95
N LEU A 60 6.32 -4.43 -4.90
CA LEU A 60 7.03 -3.92 -6.07
C LEU A 60 6.17 -3.01 -6.95
N PRO A 61 4.91 -3.38 -7.28
CA PRO A 61 4.06 -2.45 -8.03
C PRO A 61 3.79 -1.15 -7.29
N PHE A 62 3.65 -1.20 -5.95
CA PHE A 62 3.47 0.02 -5.17
C PHE A 62 4.71 0.92 -5.28
N LEU A 63 5.90 0.33 -5.19
CA LEU A 63 7.14 1.11 -5.34
C LEU A 63 7.23 1.75 -6.71
N ARG A 64 6.87 1.02 -7.77
CA ARG A 64 6.88 1.57 -9.12
C ARG A 64 5.93 2.74 -9.24
N PHE A 65 4.75 2.60 -8.67
CA PHE A 65 3.77 3.67 -8.68
C PHE A 65 4.33 4.93 -8.01
N MET A 66 4.95 4.76 -6.83
CA MET A 66 5.48 5.88 -6.07
C MET A 66 6.66 6.55 -6.76
N ARG A 67 7.41 5.79 -7.57
CA ARG A 67 8.56 6.32 -8.30
C ARG A 67 8.18 6.90 -9.66
N GLY A 68 6.92 6.76 -10.05
CA GLY A 68 6.47 7.25 -11.33
C GLY A 68 6.84 6.37 -12.51
N GLU A 69 7.09 5.11 -12.24
CA GLU A 69 7.48 4.15 -13.28
C GLU A 69 6.29 3.45 -13.89
#